data_51a28b8bcca9005528a0283877ae2df8
#
_entry.id   51a28b8bcca9005528a0283877ae2df8
#
_cell.length_a   1.000
_cell.length_b   1.000
_cell.length_c   1.000
_cell.angle_alpha   90.00
_cell.angle_beta   90.00
_cell.angle_gamma   90.00
#
_symmetry.space_group_name_H-M   'P 1'
#
loop_
_entity.id
_entity.type
_entity.pdbx_description
1 polymer ?
#
loop_
_entity_poly.entity_id
_entity_poly.type
_entity_poly.pdbx_seq_one_letter_code
_entity_poly.pdbx_strand_id
1 'polypeptide(L)'
;YANNSLAIYEFIFKEENNMATQMDTLNNVRVGKTATIKKINGVGAVKRRIMDMGLTKGTDVFVRKVAPLGDPIELTIRGYELSVRKADAALIDVEIEG
;
A
#
# COMPACT_ATOMS: atom_id res chain seq x y z
N TYR A 1 -34.89 -1.53 -14.21
CA TYR A 1 -34.63 -2.76 -13.47
C TYR A 1 -33.32 -3.41 -13.89
N ALA A 2 -32.94 -3.23 -15.15
CA ALA A 2 -31.63 -3.69 -15.61
C ALA A 2 -30.52 -3.01 -14.82
N ASN A 3 -30.74 -1.73 -14.44
CA ASN A 3 -29.78 -0.99 -13.65
C ASN A 3 -29.59 -1.56 -12.25
N ASN A 4 -30.67 -2.08 -11.66
CA ASN A 4 -30.60 -2.67 -10.33
C ASN A 4 -29.83 -3.99 -10.35
N SER A 5 -30.03 -4.80 -11.38
CA SER A 5 -29.30 -6.05 -11.53
C SER A 5 -27.83 -5.81 -11.72
N LEU A 6 -27.48 -4.79 -12.52
CA LEU A 6 -26.09 -4.44 -12.76
C LEU A 6 -25.43 -3.91 -11.49
N ALA A 7 -26.14 -3.06 -10.74
CA ALA A 7 -25.63 -2.51 -9.50
C ALA A 7 -25.37 -3.60 -8.47
N ILE A 8 -26.25 -4.59 -8.37
CA ILE A 8 -26.07 -5.71 -7.47
C ILE A 8 -24.86 -6.55 -7.89
N TYR A 9 -24.72 -6.78 -9.18
CA TYR A 9 -23.59 -7.53 -9.72
C TYR A 9 -22.27 -6.82 -9.41
N GLU A 10 -22.22 -5.51 -9.61
CA GLU A 10 -21.03 -4.73 -9.31
C GLU A 10 -20.70 -4.76 -7.82
N PHE A 11 -21.72 -4.71 -6.97
CA PHE A 11 -21.51 -4.77 -5.53
C PHE A 11 -20.90 -6.12 -5.12
N ILE A 12 -21.45 -7.21 -5.64
CA ILE A 12 -20.94 -8.55 -5.35
C ILE A 12 -19.51 -8.70 -5.87
N PHE A 13 -19.26 -8.20 -7.07
CA PHE A 13 -17.93 -8.24 -7.67
C PHE A 13 -16.90 -7.50 -6.80
N LYS A 14 -17.26 -6.33 -6.29
CA LYS A 14 -16.39 -5.57 -5.40
C LYS A 14 -16.13 -6.29 -4.09
N GLU A 15 -17.14 -6.94 -3.54
CA GLU A 15 -16.99 -7.71 -2.32
C GLU A 15 -16.02 -8.88 -2.52
N GLU A 16 -16.14 -9.58 -3.63
CA GLU A 16 -15.23 -10.68 -3.96
C GLU A 16 -13.81 -10.17 -4.17
N ASN A 17 -13.65 -9.04 -4.84
CA ASN A 17 -12.33 -8.43 -5.05
C ASN A 17 -11.73 -7.91 -3.77
N ASN A 18 -12.56 -7.45 -2.83
CA ASN A 18 -12.08 -7.00 -1.53
C ASN A 18 -11.52 -8.15 -0.70
N MET A 19 -11.92 -9.37 -0.99
CA MET A 19 -11.32 -10.55 -0.37
C MET A 19 -9.94 -10.84 -0.95
N ALA A 20 -9.69 -10.39 -2.20
CA ALA A 20 -8.41 -10.56 -2.87
C ALA A 20 -7.48 -9.37 -2.68
N THR A 21 -8.04 -8.17 -2.43
CA THR A 21 -7.27 -6.96 -2.22
C THR A 21 -7.70 -6.31 -0.92
N GLN A 22 -6.74 -5.77 -0.19
CA GLN A 22 -7.01 -5.12 1.09
C GLN A 22 -6.39 -3.74 1.12
N MET A 23 -7.10 -2.79 1.73
CA MET A 23 -6.57 -1.47 2.02
C MET A 23 -6.00 -1.49 3.43
N ASP A 24 -4.77 -1.04 3.55
CA ASP A 24 -4.10 -0.95 4.85
C ASP A 24 -2.99 0.09 4.74
N THR A 25 -2.22 0.25 5.81
CA THR A 25 -1.03 1.09 5.78
C THR A 25 0.19 0.21 5.47
N LEU A 26 1.21 0.85 4.90
CA LEU A 26 2.40 0.12 4.42
C LEU A 26 3.09 -0.67 5.54
N ASN A 27 3.07 -0.17 6.76
CA ASN A 27 3.70 -0.85 7.89
C ASN A 27 3.03 -2.17 8.27
N ASN A 28 1.82 -2.41 7.78
CA ASN A 28 1.08 -3.64 8.05
C ASN A 28 1.18 -4.66 6.91
N VAL A 29 1.86 -4.31 5.83
CA VAL A 29 2.04 -5.24 4.70
C VAL A 29 3.05 -6.30 5.08
N ARG A 30 2.70 -7.55 4.85
CA ARG A 30 3.56 -8.69 5.19
C ARG A 30 4.75 -8.79 4.22
N VAL A 31 5.86 -9.30 4.74
CA VAL A 31 7.03 -9.63 3.91
C VAL A 31 6.62 -10.57 2.78
N GLY A 32 7.09 -10.27 1.58
CA GLY A 32 6.78 -11.05 0.39
C GLY A 32 5.54 -10.60 -0.36
N LYS A 33 4.86 -9.56 0.12
CA LYS A 33 3.68 -9.03 -0.55
C LYS A 33 3.99 -7.74 -1.28
N THR A 34 3.23 -7.52 -2.37
CA THR A 34 3.31 -6.30 -3.15
C THR A 34 2.08 -5.45 -2.85
N ALA A 35 2.28 -4.15 -2.72
CA ALA A 35 1.20 -3.22 -2.46
C ALA A 35 1.36 -2.01 -3.36
N THR A 36 0.24 -1.37 -3.70
CA THR A 36 0.22 -0.15 -4.51
C THR A 36 -0.10 1.03 -3.62
N ILE A 37 0.69 2.08 -3.69
CA ILE A 37 0.49 3.28 -2.88
C ILE A 37 -0.75 4.02 -3.37
N LYS A 38 -1.68 4.28 -2.47
CA LYS A 38 -2.92 4.99 -2.79
C LYS A 38 -2.95 6.40 -2.25
N LYS A 39 -2.36 6.64 -1.08
CA LYS A 39 -2.39 7.96 -0.45
C LYS A 39 -1.26 8.08 0.56
N ILE A 40 -0.72 9.28 0.68
CA ILE A 40 0.26 9.61 1.71
C ILE A 40 -0.40 10.61 2.65
N ASN A 41 -0.53 10.22 3.92
CA ASN A 41 -1.26 11.01 4.92
C ASN A 41 -0.41 12.03 5.65
N GLY A 42 0.89 12.00 5.48
CA GLY A 42 1.77 13.00 6.08
C GLY A 42 1.54 14.39 5.50
N VAL A 43 1.97 15.41 6.22
CA VAL A 43 1.86 16.80 5.77
C VAL A 43 3.23 17.46 5.80
N GLY A 44 3.39 18.51 5.01
CA GLY A 44 4.60 19.33 5.01
C GLY A 44 5.86 18.54 4.67
N ALA A 45 6.88 18.70 5.50
CA ALA A 45 8.19 18.11 5.26
C ALA A 45 8.17 16.59 5.29
N VAL A 46 7.32 16.00 6.11
CA VAL A 46 7.21 14.53 6.21
C VAL A 46 6.71 13.94 4.89
N LYS A 47 5.64 14.52 4.35
CA LYS A 47 5.09 14.06 3.08
C LYS A 47 6.10 14.24 1.95
N ARG A 48 6.78 15.38 1.94
CA ARG A 48 7.80 15.66 0.92
C ARG A 48 8.93 14.65 0.98
N ARG A 49 9.41 14.34 2.17
CA ARG A 49 10.47 13.35 2.36
C ARG A 49 10.06 11.98 1.84
N ILE A 50 8.84 11.56 2.15
CA ILE A 50 8.32 10.26 1.69
C ILE A 50 8.26 10.24 0.16
N MET A 51 7.76 11.31 -0.45
CA MET A 51 7.65 11.40 -1.91
C MET A 51 9.02 11.46 -2.58
N ASP A 52 9.98 12.13 -1.95
CA ASP A 52 11.35 12.25 -2.49
C ASP A 52 12.05 10.89 -2.51
N MET A 53 11.65 9.97 -1.66
CA MET A 53 12.17 8.60 -1.69
C MET A 53 11.60 7.76 -2.82
N GLY A 54 10.64 8.29 -3.57
CA GLY A 54 9.98 7.57 -4.66
C GLY A 54 8.66 6.92 -4.25
N LEU A 55 8.22 7.13 -3.02
CA LEU A 55 6.96 6.57 -2.52
C LEU A 55 5.82 7.48 -2.90
N THR A 56 5.38 7.38 -4.15
CA THR A 56 4.33 8.24 -4.69
C THR A 56 3.10 7.43 -5.04
N LYS A 57 1.96 8.12 -5.15
CA LYS A 57 0.68 7.48 -5.49
C LYS A 57 0.80 6.70 -6.79
N GLY A 58 0.30 5.47 -6.78
CA GLY A 58 0.32 4.60 -7.94
C GLY A 58 1.57 3.75 -8.07
N THR A 59 2.55 3.92 -7.19
CA THR A 59 3.78 3.15 -7.23
C THR A 59 3.58 1.81 -6.53
N ASP A 60 4.05 0.73 -7.16
CA ASP A 60 4.04 -0.59 -6.54
C ASP A 60 5.28 -0.74 -5.67
N VAL A 61 5.07 -1.25 -4.47
CA VAL A 61 6.15 -1.53 -3.53
C VAL A 61 6.10 -2.99 -3.11
N PHE A 62 7.25 -3.63 -3.08
CA PHE A 62 7.38 -5.00 -2.60
C PHE A 62 8.05 -4.96 -1.23
N VAL A 63 7.43 -5.57 -0.23
CA VAL A 63 8.00 -5.65 1.11
C VAL A 63 8.97 -6.82 1.15
N ARG A 64 10.25 -6.51 1.08
CA ARG A 64 11.31 -7.50 0.98
C ARG A 64 11.67 -8.08 2.34
N LYS A 65 11.76 -7.23 3.34
CA LYS A 65 12.26 -7.62 4.65
C LYS A 65 11.85 -6.60 5.70
N VAL A 66 11.72 -7.06 6.94
CA VAL A 66 11.46 -6.19 8.09
C VAL A 66 12.51 -6.53 9.14
N ALA A 67 13.13 -5.51 9.72
CA ALA A 67 14.11 -5.71 10.77
C ALA A 67 13.49 -6.41 11.99
N PRO A 68 14.29 -7.09 12.81
CA PRO A 68 13.78 -7.93 13.90
C PRO A 68 12.78 -7.26 14.84
N LEU A 69 12.91 -5.96 15.06
CA LEU A 69 12.00 -5.22 15.93
C LEU A 69 10.88 -4.51 15.13
N GLY A 70 10.74 -4.84 13.86
CA GLY A 70 9.69 -4.25 13.03
C GLY A 70 10.10 -2.93 12.37
N ASP A 71 11.32 -2.47 12.55
CA ASP A 71 11.78 -1.16 12.05
C ASP A 71 13.30 -1.21 11.82
N PRO A 72 13.79 -0.83 10.65
CA PRO A 72 13.06 -0.33 9.47
C PRO A 72 12.45 -1.45 8.61
N ILE A 73 11.64 -1.02 7.64
CA ILE A 73 11.03 -1.90 6.66
C ILE A 73 11.81 -1.73 5.36
N GLU A 74 12.26 -2.83 4.76
CA GLU A 74 13.00 -2.79 3.51
C GLU A 74 12.09 -3.10 2.35
N LEU A 75 12.07 -2.23 1.37
CA LEU A 75 11.20 -2.29 0.21
C LEU A 75 12.00 -2.41 -1.07
N THR A 76 11.40 -3.01 -2.09
CA THR A 76 11.89 -2.91 -3.46
C THR A 76 10.92 -2.07 -4.26
N ILE A 77 11.41 -1.03 -4.90
CA ILE A 77 10.63 -0.08 -5.68
C ILE A 77 11.35 0.15 -7.01
N ARG A 78 10.64 -0.10 -8.12
CA ARG A 78 11.17 0.19 -9.47
C ARG A 78 12.59 -0.34 -9.69
N GLY A 79 12.90 -1.51 -9.12
CA GLY A 79 14.18 -2.15 -9.31
C GLY A 79 15.29 -1.72 -8.36
N TYR A 80 15.00 -0.87 -7.38
CA TYR A 80 15.99 -0.53 -6.36
C TYR A 80 15.44 -0.78 -4.96
N GLU A 81 16.34 -0.87 -4.00
CA GLU A 81 15.99 -1.15 -2.62
C GLU A 81 15.96 0.13 -1.81
N LEU A 82 15.02 0.19 -0.88
CA LEU A 82 14.79 1.36 -0.04
C LEU A 82 14.41 0.92 1.36
N SER A 83 14.98 1.56 2.38
CA SER A 83 14.56 1.34 3.77
C SER A 83 13.68 2.50 4.21
N VAL A 84 12.57 2.19 4.87
CA VAL A 84 11.64 3.20 5.35
C VAL A 84 11.35 2.94 6.83
N ARG A 85 11.22 4.01 7.59
CA ARG A 85 10.86 3.89 9.00
C ARG A 85 9.43 3.40 9.14
N LYS A 86 9.20 2.58 10.16
CA LYS A 86 7.85 2.10 10.45
C LYS A 86 6.88 3.26 10.63
N ALA A 87 7.32 4.34 11.31
CA ALA A 87 6.48 5.51 11.52
C ALA A 87 6.08 6.19 10.20
N ASP A 88 6.99 6.25 9.23
CA ASP A 88 6.69 6.82 7.92
C ASP A 88 5.77 5.88 7.13
N ALA A 89 6.01 4.58 7.20
CA ALA A 89 5.17 3.59 6.53
C ALA A 89 3.73 3.63 7.05
N ALA A 90 3.53 3.94 8.31
CA ALA A 90 2.20 4.07 8.90
C ALA A 90 1.37 5.22 8.32
N LEU A 91 2.02 6.16 7.64
CA LEU A 91 1.37 7.30 7.00
C LEU A 91 1.01 7.04 5.55
N ILE A 92 1.32 5.86 5.03
CA ILE A 92 1.12 5.53 3.62
C ILE A 92 0.02 4.50 3.49
N ASP A 93 -1.09 4.91 2.88
CA ASP A 93 -2.19 4.00 2.59
C ASP A 93 -1.87 3.23 1.30
N VAL A 94 -2.02 1.93 1.35
CA VAL A 94 -1.72 1.06 0.24
C VAL A 94 -2.86 0.08 -0.01
N GLU A 95 -2.91 -0.44 -1.23
CA GLU A 95 -3.79 -1.53 -1.59
C GLU A 95 -2.91 -2.77 -1.76
N ILE A 96 -3.18 -3.79 -0.96
CA ILE A 96 -2.40 -5.02 -0.93
C ILE A 96 -3.07 -6.06 -1.81
N GLU A 97 -2.33 -6.63 -2.75
CA GLU A 97 -2.83 -7.74 -3.55
C GLU A 97 -2.82 -9.00 -2.71
N GLY A 98 -3.97 -9.64 -2.67
CA GLY A 98 -4.18 -10.80 -1.83
C GLY A 98 -3.59 -12.09 -2.33
#